data_dd9ab83f1904e91e3315513e7d99a9ee
#
_entry.id   dd9ab83f1904e91e3315513e7d99a9ee
#
_cell.length_a   1.000
_cell.length_b   1.000
_cell.length_c   1.000
_cell.angle_alpha   90.00
_cell.angle_beta   90.00
_cell.angle_gamma   90.00
#
_symmetry.space_group_name_H-M   'P 1'
#
loop_
_entity.id
_entity.type
_entity.pdbx_description
1 polymer ?
#
loop_
_entity_poly.entity_id
_entity_poly.type
_entity_poly.pdbx_seq_one_letter_code
_entity_poly.pdbx_strand_id
1 'polypeptide(L)'
;MTDTTETIVTPDPHAIARAVLLEVADESDQVGDFVTSYDLEDHVTDFRFAANIRGYEGWQWSVTLYHDEEIDSWTVNESSLISTEDALMPPKWIPWKDRLEPTDLAPTDSIGTDPDDERIEEGEVEESSLQDVNDAVETFRLTRRHVLTSRGRAQ
;
A
#
# COMPACT_ATOMS: atom_id res chain seq x y z
N MET A 1 -24.71 2.83 -51.84
CA MET A 1 -24.83 3.28 -50.46
C MET A 1 -24.61 2.06 -49.58
N THR A 2 -23.39 1.86 -49.12
CA THR A 2 -23.04 0.78 -48.20
C THR A 2 -23.24 1.33 -46.78
N ASP A 3 -24.31 0.86 -46.15
CA ASP A 3 -24.61 1.12 -44.76
C ASP A 3 -23.60 0.33 -43.91
N THR A 4 -22.55 0.99 -43.46
CA THR A 4 -21.60 0.43 -42.50
C THR A 4 -22.25 0.60 -41.15
N THR A 5 -23.04 -0.39 -40.74
CA THR A 5 -23.47 -0.49 -39.32
C THR A 5 -22.22 -0.75 -38.50
N GLU A 6 -21.67 0.30 -37.91
CA GLU A 6 -20.62 0.20 -36.91
C GLU A 6 -21.22 -0.49 -35.69
N THR A 7 -20.98 -1.78 -35.57
CA THR A 7 -21.35 -2.54 -34.37
C THR A 7 -20.46 -2.03 -33.26
N ILE A 8 -21.01 -1.23 -32.37
CA ILE A 8 -20.34 -0.85 -31.11
C ILE A 8 -20.22 -2.14 -30.30
N VAL A 9 -19.05 -2.76 -30.36
CA VAL A 9 -18.73 -3.92 -29.53
C VAL A 9 -18.36 -3.38 -28.18
N THR A 10 -19.26 -3.50 -27.21
CA THR A 10 -18.93 -3.26 -25.78
C THR A 10 -17.78 -4.19 -25.42
N PRO A 11 -16.65 -3.66 -24.90
CA PRO A 11 -15.53 -4.51 -24.52
C PRO A 11 -15.95 -5.49 -23.44
N ASP A 12 -15.55 -6.74 -23.58
CA ASP A 12 -15.75 -7.76 -22.55
C ASP A 12 -15.07 -7.35 -21.25
N PRO A 13 -15.80 -7.24 -20.12
CA PRO A 13 -15.22 -6.82 -18.84
C PRO A 13 -14.10 -7.73 -18.36
N HIS A 14 -14.13 -9.02 -18.67
CA HIS A 14 -13.01 -9.94 -18.38
C HIS A 14 -11.74 -9.53 -19.13
N ALA A 15 -11.89 -9.13 -20.39
CA ALA A 15 -10.75 -8.68 -21.20
C ALA A 15 -10.16 -7.38 -20.66
N ILE A 16 -11.03 -6.45 -20.22
CA ILE A 16 -10.60 -5.19 -19.58
C ILE A 16 -9.84 -5.49 -18.30
N ALA A 17 -10.41 -6.30 -17.39
CA ALA A 17 -9.78 -6.65 -16.13
C ALA A 17 -8.42 -7.31 -16.35
N ARG A 18 -8.31 -8.24 -17.29
CA ARG A 18 -7.05 -8.89 -17.63
C ARG A 18 -6.03 -7.91 -18.21
N ALA A 19 -6.45 -6.98 -19.07
CA ALA A 19 -5.56 -5.98 -19.65
C ALA A 19 -4.96 -5.07 -18.58
N VAL A 20 -5.75 -4.64 -17.59
CA VAL A 20 -5.27 -3.86 -16.45
C VAL A 20 -4.19 -4.61 -15.66
N LEU A 21 -4.42 -5.90 -15.38
CA LEU A 21 -3.45 -6.70 -14.65
C LEU A 21 -2.14 -6.87 -15.42
N LEU A 22 -2.20 -6.98 -16.74
CA LEU A 22 -1.00 -7.09 -17.57
C LEU A 22 -0.18 -5.79 -17.61
N GLU A 23 -0.80 -4.64 -17.29
CA GLU A 23 -0.09 -3.36 -17.13
C GLU A 23 0.50 -3.20 -15.73
N VAL A 24 -0.12 -3.80 -14.72
CA VAL A 24 0.30 -3.69 -13.30
C VAL A 24 1.34 -4.73 -12.93
N ALA A 25 1.25 -5.94 -13.49
CA ALA A 25 2.18 -7.03 -13.22
C ALA A 25 3.56 -6.76 -13.85
N ASP A 26 4.63 -7.11 -13.15
CA ASP A 26 6.00 -6.98 -13.68
C ASP A 26 6.23 -7.86 -14.91
N GLU A 27 5.64 -9.07 -14.90
CA GLU A 27 5.73 -10.03 -15.98
C GLU A 27 4.33 -10.59 -16.32
N SER A 28 4.03 -10.78 -17.59
CA SER A 28 2.71 -11.17 -18.06
C SER A 28 2.26 -12.57 -17.59
N ASP A 29 3.19 -13.45 -17.28
CA ASP A 29 2.93 -14.81 -16.78
C ASP A 29 2.54 -14.83 -15.28
N GLN A 30 2.75 -13.71 -14.56
CA GLN A 30 2.27 -13.53 -13.19
C GLN A 30 0.74 -13.42 -13.10
N VAL A 31 0.08 -13.09 -14.22
CA VAL A 31 -1.38 -13.07 -14.33
C VAL A 31 -1.87 -14.41 -14.83
N GLY A 32 -2.36 -15.22 -13.91
CA GLY A 32 -2.86 -16.57 -14.21
C GLY A 32 -4.27 -16.57 -14.81
N ASP A 33 -4.92 -17.73 -14.69
CA ASP A 33 -6.26 -17.93 -15.23
C ASP A 33 -7.32 -17.19 -14.41
N PHE A 34 -8.44 -16.88 -15.05
CA PHE A 34 -9.63 -16.37 -14.39
C PHE A 34 -10.16 -17.40 -13.39
N VAL A 35 -10.46 -16.96 -12.17
CA VAL A 35 -10.95 -17.83 -11.10
C VAL A 35 -12.47 -17.65 -10.91
N THR A 36 -12.91 -16.42 -10.68
CA THR A 36 -14.32 -16.10 -10.41
C THR A 36 -14.56 -14.61 -10.52
N SER A 37 -15.83 -14.20 -10.48
CA SER A 37 -16.23 -12.82 -10.31
C SER A 37 -17.32 -12.71 -9.25
N TYR A 38 -17.38 -11.56 -8.58
CA TYR A 38 -18.36 -11.21 -7.57
C TYR A 38 -19.02 -9.89 -7.93
N ASP A 39 -20.33 -9.90 -8.04
CA ASP A 39 -21.09 -8.66 -8.17
C ASP A 39 -21.19 -8.02 -6.79
N LEU A 40 -20.68 -6.80 -6.69
CA LEU A 40 -20.74 -5.96 -5.51
C LEU A 40 -21.92 -4.99 -5.61
N GLU A 41 -22.09 -4.13 -4.60
CA GLU A 41 -23.07 -3.06 -4.66
C GLU A 41 -22.68 -1.99 -5.69
N ASP A 42 -23.62 -1.13 -6.06
CA ASP A 42 -23.39 0.06 -6.92
C ASP A 42 -22.81 -0.24 -8.31
N HIS A 43 -23.26 -1.32 -8.96
CA HIS A 43 -22.83 -1.71 -10.33
C HIS A 43 -21.33 -2.01 -10.46
N VAL A 44 -20.72 -2.41 -9.36
CA VAL A 44 -19.30 -2.81 -9.30
C VAL A 44 -19.17 -4.32 -9.34
N THR A 45 -18.30 -4.83 -10.20
CA THR A 45 -17.97 -6.27 -10.25
C THR A 45 -16.48 -6.45 -9.98
N ASP A 46 -16.15 -7.39 -9.10
CA ASP A 46 -14.79 -7.79 -8.78
C ASP A 46 -14.41 -9.06 -9.54
N PHE A 47 -13.39 -8.97 -10.36
CA PHE A 47 -12.84 -10.06 -11.16
C PHE A 47 -11.58 -10.61 -10.52
N ARG A 48 -11.53 -11.92 -10.31
CA ARG A 48 -10.43 -12.62 -9.66
C ARG A 48 -9.65 -13.47 -10.66
N PHE A 49 -8.32 -13.34 -10.61
CA PHE A 49 -7.38 -14.14 -11.40
C PHE A 49 -6.34 -14.76 -10.48
N ALA A 50 -5.84 -15.94 -10.83
CA ALA A 50 -4.76 -16.57 -10.07
C ALA A 50 -3.49 -15.72 -10.15
N ALA A 51 -2.78 -15.60 -9.04
CA ALA A 51 -1.48 -14.95 -9.01
C ALA A 51 -0.36 -16.00 -9.13
N ASN A 52 0.39 -15.93 -10.22
CA ASN A 52 1.54 -16.80 -10.46
C ASN A 52 2.85 -16.11 -10.05
N ILE A 53 2.86 -15.53 -8.85
CA ILE A 53 4.00 -14.78 -8.32
C ILE A 53 4.71 -15.66 -7.29
N ARG A 54 6.03 -15.79 -7.44
CA ARG A 54 6.84 -16.56 -6.49
C ARG A 54 6.76 -15.97 -5.08
N GLY A 55 6.38 -16.80 -4.10
CA GLY A 55 6.17 -16.38 -2.70
C GLY A 55 4.75 -15.89 -2.39
N TYR A 56 3.85 -15.91 -3.40
CA TYR A 56 2.44 -15.55 -3.26
C TYR A 56 1.54 -16.74 -3.61
N GLU A 57 1.95 -17.95 -3.23
CA GLU A 57 1.15 -19.17 -3.45
C GLU A 57 -0.21 -19.02 -2.75
N GLY A 58 -1.29 -19.25 -3.48
CA GLY A 58 -2.67 -19.11 -3.00
C GLY A 58 -3.19 -17.67 -2.95
N TRP A 59 -2.45 -16.68 -3.46
CA TRP A 59 -2.94 -15.33 -3.65
C TRP A 59 -3.67 -15.18 -4.98
N GLN A 60 -4.51 -14.16 -5.08
CA GLN A 60 -5.27 -13.83 -6.29
C GLN A 60 -5.14 -12.34 -6.61
N TRP A 61 -5.09 -12.05 -7.90
CA TRP A 61 -5.33 -10.71 -8.40
C TRP A 61 -6.82 -10.38 -8.33
N SER A 62 -7.15 -9.19 -7.89
CA SER A 62 -8.48 -8.62 -7.83
C SER A 62 -8.52 -7.35 -8.66
N VAL A 63 -9.51 -7.25 -9.55
CA VAL A 63 -9.77 -6.02 -10.31
C VAL A 63 -11.24 -5.70 -10.19
N THR A 64 -11.56 -4.53 -9.66
CA THR A 64 -12.94 -4.05 -9.60
C THR A 64 -13.23 -3.10 -10.76
N LEU A 65 -14.31 -3.40 -11.45
CA LEU A 65 -14.82 -2.59 -12.55
C LEU A 65 -16.21 -2.05 -12.19
N TYR A 66 -16.45 -0.79 -12.51
CA TYR A 66 -17.77 -0.16 -12.45
C TYR A 66 -18.41 -0.21 -13.84
N HIS A 67 -19.67 -0.61 -13.91
CA HIS A 67 -20.48 -0.61 -15.11
C HIS A 67 -21.44 0.57 -15.14
N ASP A 68 -21.26 1.47 -16.07
CA ASP A 68 -22.22 2.53 -16.37
C ASP A 68 -23.26 2.00 -17.37
N GLU A 69 -24.46 1.73 -16.86
CA GLU A 69 -25.56 1.16 -17.65
C GLU A 69 -26.13 2.15 -18.67
N GLU A 70 -25.99 3.46 -18.47
CA GLU A 70 -26.56 4.47 -19.37
C GLU A 70 -25.80 4.53 -20.69
N ILE A 71 -24.48 4.35 -20.63
CA ILE A 71 -23.61 4.39 -21.81
C ILE A 71 -23.00 3.04 -22.16
N ASP A 72 -23.40 1.98 -21.42
CA ASP A 72 -22.86 0.61 -21.53
C ASP A 72 -21.34 0.58 -21.57
N SER A 73 -20.73 1.18 -20.57
CA SER A 73 -19.27 1.35 -20.46
C SER A 73 -18.73 0.84 -19.14
N TRP A 74 -17.54 0.24 -19.18
CA TRP A 74 -16.83 -0.27 -18.02
C TRP A 74 -15.64 0.63 -17.68
N THR A 75 -15.52 0.99 -16.41
CA THR A 75 -14.37 1.74 -15.88
C THR A 75 -13.68 0.98 -14.76
N VAL A 76 -12.37 1.11 -14.70
CA VAL A 76 -11.55 0.46 -13.66
C VAL A 76 -11.56 1.29 -12.40
N ASN A 77 -11.93 0.68 -11.27
CA ASN A 77 -11.85 1.32 -9.95
C ASN A 77 -10.49 1.09 -9.31
N GLU A 78 -10.14 -0.19 -9.12
CA GLU A 78 -8.88 -0.57 -8.48
C GLU A 78 -8.40 -1.93 -8.95
N SER A 79 -7.12 -2.17 -8.73
CA SER A 79 -6.52 -3.49 -8.85
C SER A 79 -5.64 -3.76 -7.63
N SER A 80 -5.70 -4.98 -7.10
CA SER A 80 -4.95 -5.37 -5.92
C SER A 80 -4.58 -6.84 -5.93
N LEU A 81 -3.62 -7.20 -5.09
CA LEU A 81 -3.27 -8.59 -4.81
C LEU A 81 -3.85 -8.96 -3.44
N ILE A 82 -4.66 -9.98 -3.38
CA ILE A 82 -5.37 -10.39 -2.16
C ILE A 82 -5.03 -11.81 -1.76
N SER A 83 -5.01 -12.07 -0.46
CA SER A 83 -4.84 -13.40 0.09
C SER A 83 -6.16 -14.17 0.10
N THR A 84 -6.11 -15.45 -0.21
CA THR A 84 -7.22 -16.39 0.02
C THR A 84 -7.00 -17.18 1.31
N GLU A 85 -7.92 -18.07 1.65
CA GLU A 85 -7.77 -18.96 2.82
C GLU A 85 -6.56 -19.91 2.69
N ASP A 86 -6.20 -20.28 1.46
CA ASP A 86 -5.07 -21.14 1.16
C ASP A 86 -3.77 -20.36 0.89
N ALA A 87 -3.78 -19.06 1.07
CA ALA A 87 -2.65 -18.19 0.78
C ALA A 87 -1.47 -18.45 1.71
N LEU A 88 -0.27 -18.51 1.13
CA LEU A 88 0.96 -18.47 1.91
C LEU A 88 1.03 -17.12 2.65
N MET A 89 0.89 -17.20 3.95
CA MET A 89 0.94 -16.02 4.82
C MET A 89 2.26 -15.98 5.58
N PRO A 90 2.84 -14.80 5.78
CA PRO A 90 4.00 -14.67 6.65
C PRO A 90 3.63 -15.09 8.07
N PRO A 91 4.60 -15.59 8.86
CA PRO A 91 4.38 -15.89 10.27
C PRO A 91 3.89 -14.64 11.00
N LYS A 92 3.12 -14.83 12.08
CA LYS A 92 2.66 -13.72 12.91
C LYS A 92 3.85 -12.87 13.32
N TRP A 93 3.67 -11.57 13.23
CA TRP A 93 4.70 -10.63 13.67
C TRP A 93 5.03 -10.86 15.15
N ILE A 94 6.31 -11.05 15.42
CA ILE A 94 6.86 -11.18 16.77
C ILE A 94 7.65 -9.89 17.04
N PRO A 95 7.44 -9.21 18.18
CA PRO A 95 8.22 -8.03 18.57
C PRO A 95 9.71 -8.30 18.48
N TRP A 96 10.48 -7.28 18.06
CA TRP A 96 11.93 -7.42 17.88
C TRP A 96 12.62 -7.98 19.13
N LYS A 97 12.26 -7.48 20.30
CA LYS A 97 12.80 -7.93 21.59
C LYS A 97 12.59 -9.44 21.86
N ASP A 98 11.51 -10.02 21.32
CA ASP A 98 11.17 -11.44 21.50
C ASP A 98 11.85 -12.34 20.46
N ARG A 99 12.46 -11.73 19.43
CA ARG A 99 13.22 -12.44 18.37
C ARG A 99 14.70 -12.53 18.67
N LEU A 100 15.20 -11.65 19.55
CA LEU A 100 16.61 -11.58 19.88
C LEU A 100 17.01 -12.72 20.77
N GLU A 101 18.08 -13.41 20.40
CA GLU A 101 18.78 -14.32 21.30
C GLU A 101 19.82 -13.54 22.13
N PRO A 102 20.20 -14.03 23.31
CA PRO A 102 21.20 -13.36 24.15
C PRO A 102 22.54 -13.11 23.43
N THR A 103 22.82 -13.88 22.38
CA THR A 103 24.03 -13.75 21.55
C THR A 103 23.93 -12.61 20.54
N ASP A 104 22.73 -12.11 20.26
CA ASP A 104 22.47 -11.05 19.27
C ASP A 104 22.65 -9.65 19.89
N LEU A 105 22.71 -9.58 21.23
CA LEU A 105 22.83 -8.31 21.95
C LEU A 105 24.30 -8.01 22.25
N ALA A 106 24.83 -6.95 21.67
CA ALA A 106 26.10 -6.38 22.11
C ALA A 106 25.86 -5.54 23.38
N PRO A 107 26.87 -5.40 24.24
CA PRO A 107 26.75 -4.63 25.50
C PRO A 107 26.36 -3.15 25.33
N THR A 108 26.46 -2.65 24.07
CA THR A 108 26.15 -1.27 23.71
C THR A 108 24.79 -1.12 23.00
N ASP A 109 24.06 -2.22 22.81
CA ASP A 109 22.78 -2.17 22.09
C ASP A 109 21.65 -1.78 23.03
N SER A 110 21.17 -0.55 22.90
CA SER A 110 19.98 -0.05 23.60
C SER A 110 18.72 -0.32 22.79
N ILE A 111 18.30 -1.58 22.68
CA ILE A 111 17.08 -1.94 21.99
C ILE A 111 15.94 -2.08 22.98
N GLY A 112 15.17 -1.01 23.17
CA GLY A 112 13.84 -1.05 23.80
C GLY A 112 13.74 -1.90 25.05
N THR A 113 14.78 -1.91 25.87
CA THR A 113 14.86 -2.59 27.14
C THR A 113 14.04 -1.86 28.19
N ASP A 114 13.61 -2.59 29.21
CA ASP A 114 12.96 -2.04 30.38
C ASP A 114 13.86 -0.93 30.97
N PRO A 115 13.32 0.23 31.37
CA PRO A 115 14.10 1.32 31.98
C PRO A 115 14.96 0.88 33.17
N ASP A 116 14.58 -0.21 33.86
CA ASP A 116 15.27 -0.76 35.00
C ASP A 116 16.25 -1.91 34.64
N ASP A 117 16.54 -2.16 33.36
CA ASP A 117 17.48 -3.19 32.94
C ASP A 117 18.92 -2.77 33.32
N GLU A 118 19.60 -3.58 34.16
CA GLU A 118 20.97 -3.34 34.63
C GLU A 118 22.02 -3.16 33.48
N ARG A 119 21.62 -3.47 32.23
CA ARG A 119 22.47 -3.30 31.04
C ARG A 119 22.35 -1.92 30.40
N ILE A 120 21.37 -1.12 30.87
CA ILE A 120 21.26 0.28 30.47
C ILE A 120 22.18 1.05 31.42
N GLU A 121 23.38 1.39 30.98
CA GLU A 121 24.13 2.45 31.63
C GLU A 121 23.31 3.73 31.49
N GLU A 122 23.08 4.43 32.62
CA GLU A 122 22.48 5.76 32.61
C GLU A 122 23.37 6.67 31.72
N GLY A 123 23.04 6.73 30.45
CA GLY A 123 23.62 7.70 29.55
C GLY A 123 23.23 9.07 30.06
N GLU A 124 24.17 9.85 30.57
CA GLU A 124 23.97 11.27 30.79
C GLU A 124 23.53 11.87 29.43
N VAL A 125 22.22 12.11 29.34
CA VAL A 125 21.68 12.93 28.24
C VAL A 125 22.19 14.33 28.52
N GLU A 126 23.25 14.75 27.84
CA GLU A 126 23.73 16.11 27.94
C GLU A 126 22.54 17.05 27.65
N GLU A 127 22.12 17.83 28.65
CA GLU A 127 21.02 18.80 28.52
C GLU A 127 21.22 19.76 27.34
N SER A 128 22.44 19.91 26.85
CA SER A 128 22.79 20.66 25.65
C SER A 128 22.09 20.17 24.39
N SER A 129 21.89 18.86 24.22
CA SER A 129 21.25 18.31 23.01
C SER A 129 19.74 18.52 22.98
N LEU A 130 19.08 18.63 24.14
CA LEU A 130 17.66 18.97 24.23
C LEU A 130 17.39 20.45 23.98
N GLN A 131 18.33 21.31 24.34
CA GLN A 131 18.26 22.75 24.10
C GLN A 131 18.33 23.06 22.60
N ASP A 132 19.27 22.42 21.89
CA ASP A 132 19.45 22.59 20.44
C ASP A 132 18.20 22.15 19.62
N VAL A 133 17.55 21.06 20.05
CA VAL A 133 16.31 20.57 19.40
C VAL A 133 15.14 21.55 19.64
N ASN A 134 15.03 22.09 20.85
CA ASN A 134 13.98 23.07 21.18
C ASN A 134 14.18 24.40 20.44
N ASP A 135 15.42 24.88 20.36
CA ASP A 135 15.75 26.11 19.61
C ASP A 135 15.50 25.93 18.10
N ALA A 136 15.78 24.76 17.53
CA ALA A 136 15.47 24.44 16.15
C ALA A 136 13.95 24.42 15.88
N VAL A 137 13.14 23.88 16.79
CA VAL A 137 11.68 23.84 16.69
C VAL A 137 11.06 25.23 16.81
N GLU A 138 11.58 26.08 17.72
CA GLU A 138 11.15 27.46 17.89
C GLU A 138 11.48 28.30 16.62
N THR A 139 12.67 28.14 16.08
CA THR A 139 13.10 28.82 14.83
C THR A 139 12.20 28.45 13.66
N PHE A 140 11.81 27.17 13.55
CA PHE A 140 10.91 26.69 12.49
C PHE A 140 9.49 27.27 12.64
N ARG A 141 8.99 27.42 13.87
CA ARG A 141 7.70 28.04 14.16
C ARG A 141 7.66 29.53 13.82
N LEU A 142 8.73 30.24 14.11
CA LEU A 142 8.86 31.67 13.81
C LEU A 142 8.95 31.94 12.31
N THR A 143 9.71 31.13 11.57
CA THR A 143 9.82 31.23 10.11
C THR A 143 8.47 30.98 9.43
N ARG A 144 7.70 30.00 9.90
CA ARG A 144 6.37 29.70 9.36
C ARG A 144 5.35 30.81 9.61
N ARG A 145 5.44 31.53 10.74
CA ARG A 145 4.60 32.71 11.03
C ARG A 145 4.91 33.85 10.08
N HIS A 146 6.18 34.07 9.77
CA HIS A 146 6.59 35.19 8.91
C HIS A 146 6.14 35.01 7.46
N VAL A 147 6.16 33.77 6.96
CA VAL A 147 5.69 33.42 5.59
C VAL A 147 4.18 33.60 5.45
N LEU A 148 3.40 33.34 6.51
CA LEU A 148 1.94 33.51 6.49
C LEU A 148 1.48 34.97 6.58
N THR A 149 2.25 35.84 7.23
CA THR A 149 1.92 37.27 7.34
C THR A 149 2.32 38.08 6.10
N SER A 150 3.31 37.62 5.33
CA SER A 150 3.73 38.30 4.10
C SER A 150 2.81 38.05 2.89
N ARG A 151 1.98 37.00 2.93
CA ARG A 151 1.00 36.68 1.87
C ARG A 151 -0.35 37.42 2.01
N GLY A 152 -0.59 38.13 3.11
CA GLY A 152 -1.84 38.82 3.39
C GLY A 152 -1.84 40.32 3.00
N ARG A 153 -0.80 40.85 2.33
CA ARG A 153 -0.67 42.25 2.00
C ARG A 153 -0.37 42.50 0.53
N ALA A 154 -1.25 41.99 -0.34
CA ALA A 154 -1.29 42.39 -1.74
C ALA A 154 -2.77 42.45 -2.18
N GLN A 155 -3.41 43.55 -1.88
CA GLN A 155 -4.55 44.14 -2.60
C GLN A 155 -4.29 45.63 -2.70
#